data_a8bb953d78a0a74669f98ac13f8b2676
#
_entry.id   a8bb953d78a0a74669f98ac13f8b2676
#
_cell.length_a   1.000
_cell.length_b   1.000
_cell.length_c   1.000
_cell.angle_alpha   90.00
_cell.angle_beta   90.00
_cell.angle_gamma   90.00
#
_symmetry.space_group_name_H-M   'P 1'
#
loop_
_entity.id
_entity.type
_entity.pdbx_description
1 polymer ?
#
loop_
_entity_poly.entity_id
_entity_poly.type
_entity_poly.pdbx_seq_one_letter_code
_entity_poly.pdbx_strand_id
1 'polypeptide(L)'
;LASGHDRMLRFFHAFRDQQNIEMSQKNTSKRAKKMGIAEEALKLPPVTRIAWGELRERDWANVITAHEGTNKAYTWRISKGSIGEHILQCPKGDGKFEVKAVCISACGNFGYLGAANGAVHRFNLQSGLHRGSLERLVDADEAAKQKKRNGNQGYNFPGGKRSFWALANQAGGNEDGKIRISAHDGEVTCIQAECANRSLVTAGV
;
A
#
# COMPACT_ATOMS: atom_id res chain seq x y z
N LEU A 1 -9.23 14.77 -6.78
CA LEU A 1 -9.78 13.90 -5.74
C LEU A 1 -9.64 14.56 -4.37
N ALA A 2 -10.65 14.42 -3.52
CA ALA A 2 -10.63 14.87 -2.14
C ALA A 2 -11.33 13.85 -1.24
N SER A 3 -10.91 13.79 0.01
CA SER A 3 -11.58 13.00 1.05
C SER A 3 -11.64 13.83 2.34
N GLY A 4 -12.77 13.73 3.03
CA GLY A 4 -13.03 14.45 4.26
C GLY A 4 -13.20 13.51 5.46
N HIS A 5 -13.49 14.12 6.62
CA HIS A 5 -13.77 13.40 7.85
C HIS A 5 -15.07 12.59 7.80
N ASP A 6 -15.93 12.87 6.80
CA ASP A 6 -17.14 12.10 6.46
C ASP A 6 -16.86 10.72 5.86
N ARG A 7 -15.58 10.35 5.69
CA ARG A 7 -15.12 9.06 5.15
C ARG A 7 -15.58 8.77 3.72
N MET A 8 -15.88 9.84 2.95
CA MET A 8 -16.26 9.75 1.55
C MET A 8 -15.10 10.22 0.67
N LEU A 9 -14.93 9.57 -0.48
CA LEU A 9 -14.01 9.98 -1.53
C LEU A 9 -14.80 10.69 -2.63
N ARG A 10 -14.38 11.91 -3.01
CA ARG A 10 -15.02 12.69 -4.06
C ARG A 10 -14.07 13.03 -5.17
N PHE A 11 -14.56 12.96 -6.38
CA PHE A 11 -13.89 13.43 -7.57
C PHE A 11 -14.54 14.74 -8.02
N PHE A 12 -13.72 15.78 -8.19
CA PHE A 12 -14.14 17.08 -8.68
C PHE A 12 -13.53 17.33 -10.05
N HIS A 13 -14.35 17.77 -11.00
CA HIS A 13 -13.88 18.21 -12.29
C HIS A 13 -13.53 19.69 -12.22
N ALA A 14 -12.32 20.09 -12.67
CA ALA A 14 -11.80 21.46 -12.51
C ALA A 14 -12.62 22.53 -13.24
N PHE A 15 -13.36 22.18 -14.28
CA PHE A 15 -14.08 23.13 -15.12
C PHE A 15 -15.59 22.87 -15.25
N ARG A 16 -16.09 21.73 -14.74
CA ARG A 16 -17.48 21.29 -14.95
C ARG A 16 -18.04 20.72 -13.65
N ASP A 17 -18.65 21.56 -12.83
CA ASP A 17 -19.22 21.13 -11.54
C ASP A 17 -20.25 20.02 -11.65
N GLN A 18 -20.96 19.94 -12.77
CA GLN A 18 -21.94 18.87 -13.05
C GLN A 18 -21.31 17.48 -13.16
N GLN A 19 -19.98 17.38 -13.31
CA GLN A 19 -19.25 16.12 -13.38
C GLN A 19 -18.60 15.73 -12.05
N ASN A 20 -18.92 16.44 -10.97
CA ASN A 20 -18.48 16.08 -9.64
C ASN A 20 -19.18 14.79 -9.18
N ILE A 21 -18.40 13.82 -8.69
CA ILE A 21 -18.91 12.48 -8.35
C ILE A 21 -18.48 12.14 -6.92
N GLU A 22 -19.44 11.70 -6.11
CA GLU A 22 -19.16 11.00 -4.86
C GLU A 22 -18.93 9.52 -5.17
N MET A 23 -17.77 9.02 -4.78
CA MET A 23 -17.35 7.64 -5.08
C MET A 23 -18.06 6.65 -4.18
N SER A 24 -18.80 5.72 -4.77
CA SER A 24 -19.57 4.71 -4.04
C SER A 24 -18.67 3.64 -3.41
N GLN A 25 -18.88 3.33 -2.14
CA GLN A 25 -18.25 2.19 -1.44
C GLN A 25 -18.95 0.86 -1.69
N LYS A 26 -19.92 0.80 -2.60
CA LYS A 26 -20.75 -0.33 -3.02
C LYS A 26 -21.44 -1.08 -1.84
N ASN A 27 -22.71 -1.29 -1.99
CA ASN A 27 -23.51 -2.15 -1.13
C ASN A 27 -23.52 -1.84 0.38
N THR A 28 -22.98 -0.70 0.84
CA THR A 28 -22.98 -0.34 2.26
C THR A 28 -24.40 -0.30 2.82
N SER A 29 -25.34 0.40 2.18
CA SER A 29 -26.73 0.53 2.62
C SER A 29 -27.46 -0.82 2.66
N LYS A 30 -27.28 -1.68 1.63
CA LYS A 30 -27.92 -3.01 1.61
C LYS A 30 -27.36 -3.92 2.69
N ARG A 31 -26.04 -3.87 2.92
CA ARG A 31 -25.38 -4.65 3.97
C ARG A 31 -25.78 -4.16 5.36
N ALA A 32 -25.83 -2.85 5.58
CA ALA A 32 -26.25 -2.24 6.83
C ALA A 32 -27.66 -2.70 7.21
N LYS A 33 -28.62 -2.63 6.28
CA LYS A 33 -29.98 -3.13 6.47
C LYS A 33 -30.02 -4.62 6.80
N LYS A 34 -29.24 -5.45 6.10
CA LYS A 34 -29.18 -6.90 6.35
C LYS A 34 -28.59 -7.24 7.73
N MET A 35 -27.64 -6.43 8.20
CA MET A 35 -26.95 -6.65 9.49
C MET A 35 -27.62 -5.92 10.66
N GLY A 36 -28.61 -5.07 10.41
CA GLY A 36 -29.29 -4.27 11.45
C GLY A 36 -28.39 -3.21 12.10
N ILE A 37 -27.38 -2.70 11.37
CA ILE A 37 -26.43 -1.71 11.88
C ILE A 37 -26.50 -0.42 11.07
N ALA A 38 -26.01 0.70 11.64
CA ALA A 38 -25.93 1.95 10.93
C ALA A 38 -24.97 1.86 9.73
N GLU A 39 -25.30 2.53 8.63
CA GLU A 39 -24.47 2.53 7.41
C GLU A 39 -23.06 3.08 7.68
N GLU A 40 -22.97 4.08 8.57
CA GLU A 40 -21.70 4.68 8.99
C GLU A 40 -20.70 3.66 9.57
N ALA A 41 -21.20 2.61 10.23
CA ALA A 41 -20.34 1.56 10.80
C ALA A 41 -19.66 0.71 9.72
N LEU A 42 -20.21 0.68 8.51
CA LEU A 42 -19.67 -0.08 7.37
C LEU A 42 -18.79 0.77 6.44
N LYS A 43 -18.79 2.09 6.59
CA LYS A 43 -17.90 2.96 5.82
C LYS A 43 -16.45 2.70 6.17
N LEU A 44 -15.60 2.79 5.16
CA LEU A 44 -14.15 2.71 5.35
C LEU A 44 -13.66 3.79 6.33
N PRO A 45 -12.58 3.56 7.07
CA PRO A 45 -11.95 4.60 7.90
C PRO A 45 -11.56 5.82 7.08
N PRO A 46 -11.24 6.97 7.72
CA PRO A 46 -10.77 8.16 7.01
C PRO A 46 -9.60 7.87 6.09
N VAL A 47 -9.58 8.52 4.92
CA VAL A 47 -8.48 8.39 3.96
C VAL A 47 -7.30 9.23 4.43
N THR A 48 -6.12 8.62 4.53
CA THR A 48 -4.88 9.30 4.92
C THR A 48 -4.01 9.64 3.72
N ARG A 49 -4.06 8.85 2.66
CA ARG A 49 -3.28 9.07 1.43
C ARG A 49 -4.09 8.66 0.21
N ILE A 50 -3.86 9.38 -0.89
CA ILE A 50 -4.48 9.12 -2.19
C ILE A 50 -3.38 9.11 -3.25
N ALA A 51 -3.39 8.12 -4.14
CA ALA A 51 -2.61 8.09 -5.36
C ALA A 51 -3.54 7.87 -6.55
N TRP A 52 -3.27 8.55 -7.67
CA TRP A 52 -4.06 8.50 -8.88
C TRP A 52 -3.18 8.41 -10.12
N GLY A 53 -3.62 7.65 -11.14
CA GLY A 53 -2.97 7.53 -12.44
C GLY A 53 -4.00 7.61 -13.57
N GLU A 54 -3.68 8.32 -14.64
CA GLU A 54 -4.62 8.56 -15.78
C GLU A 54 -4.59 7.44 -16.82
N LEU A 55 -3.41 6.88 -17.11
CA LEU A 55 -3.17 6.06 -18.30
C LEU A 55 -4.07 4.82 -18.42
N ARG A 56 -4.51 4.26 -17.31
CA ARG A 56 -5.29 3.02 -17.26
C ARG A 56 -6.70 3.19 -16.69
N GLU A 57 -7.23 4.43 -16.72
CA GLU A 57 -8.55 4.74 -16.16
C GLU A 57 -9.67 3.90 -16.78
N ARG A 58 -9.57 3.60 -18.08
CA ARG A 58 -10.58 2.80 -18.79
C ARG A 58 -10.44 1.30 -18.56
N ASP A 59 -9.23 0.85 -18.26
CA ASP A 59 -8.90 -0.58 -18.21
C ASP A 59 -9.23 -1.18 -16.85
N TRP A 60 -8.71 -0.60 -15.77
CA TRP A 60 -8.90 -1.08 -14.38
C TRP A 60 -8.93 0.07 -13.37
N ALA A 61 -8.92 -0.27 -12.08
CA ALA A 61 -8.89 0.73 -11.01
C ALA A 61 -7.62 1.57 -11.09
N ASN A 62 -7.78 2.89 -11.10
CA ASN A 62 -6.72 3.88 -11.35
C ASN A 62 -6.47 4.82 -10.17
N VAL A 63 -7.12 4.56 -9.03
CA VAL A 63 -6.89 5.28 -7.77
C VAL A 63 -6.62 4.27 -6.67
N ILE A 64 -5.70 4.60 -5.77
CA ILE A 64 -5.41 3.84 -4.54
C ILE A 64 -5.58 4.78 -3.36
N THR A 65 -6.24 4.31 -2.30
CA THR A 65 -6.35 5.02 -1.02
C THR A 65 -5.81 4.19 0.13
N ALA A 66 -5.03 4.83 1.00
CA ALA A 66 -4.72 4.31 2.33
C ALA A 66 -5.68 4.94 3.34
N HIS A 67 -6.01 4.19 4.38
CA HIS A 67 -6.97 4.58 5.41
C HIS A 67 -6.36 4.44 6.79
N GLU A 68 -6.79 5.29 7.70
CA GLU A 68 -6.31 5.33 9.08
C GLU A 68 -6.47 3.97 9.77
N GLY A 69 -5.42 3.52 10.46
CA GLY A 69 -5.42 2.29 11.24
C GLY A 69 -5.56 1.00 10.42
N THR A 70 -5.44 1.04 9.07
CA THR A 70 -5.61 -0.15 8.23
C THR A 70 -4.31 -0.62 7.59
N ASN A 71 -4.17 -1.94 7.53
CA ASN A 71 -3.10 -2.65 6.81
C ASN A 71 -3.45 -2.95 5.35
N LYS A 72 -4.49 -2.30 4.83
CA LYS A 72 -5.03 -2.50 3.48
C LYS A 72 -5.11 -1.17 2.76
N ALA A 73 -4.87 -1.19 1.45
CA ALA A 73 -5.19 -0.09 0.57
C ALA A 73 -6.33 -0.50 -0.35
N TYR A 74 -7.23 0.43 -0.63
CA TYR A 74 -8.40 0.19 -1.46
C TYR A 74 -8.19 0.81 -2.83
N THR A 75 -8.59 0.08 -3.86
CA THR A 75 -8.57 0.59 -5.22
C THR A 75 -9.91 1.21 -5.58
N TRP A 76 -9.91 2.21 -6.47
CA TRP A 76 -11.12 2.88 -6.94
C TRP A 76 -11.05 3.08 -8.44
N ARG A 77 -12.22 3.10 -9.06
CA ARG A 77 -12.37 3.30 -10.51
C ARG A 77 -13.18 4.56 -10.76
N ILE A 78 -12.52 5.62 -11.23
CA ILE A 78 -13.18 6.92 -11.50
C ILE A 78 -14.27 6.75 -12.55
N SER A 79 -13.99 6.05 -13.65
CA SER A 79 -14.95 5.82 -14.74
C SER A 79 -16.25 5.14 -14.30
N LYS A 80 -16.24 4.40 -13.19
CA LYS A 80 -17.43 3.75 -12.60
C LYS A 80 -17.97 4.49 -11.36
N GLY A 81 -17.32 5.55 -10.90
CA GLY A 81 -17.69 6.28 -9.68
C GLY A 81 -17.77 5.39 -8.45
N SER A 82 -16.92 4.36 -8.33
CA SER A 82 -17.05 3.39 -7.25
C SER A 82 -15.73 2.74 -6.84
N ILE A 83 -15.75 2.10 -5.65
CA ILE A 83 -14.66 1.25 -5.19
C ILE A 83 -14.34 0.18 -6.25
N GLY A 84 -13.07 -0.08 -6.45
CA GLY A 84 -12.53 -1.05 -7.40
C GLY A 84 -12.78 -2.51 -7.00
N GLU A 85 -12.19 -3.40 -7.76
CA GLU A 85 -12.37 -4.84 -7.62
C GLU A 85 -11.39 -5.45 -6.61
N HIS A 86 -10.24 -4.79 -6.42
CA HIS A 86 -9.14 -5.34 -5.62
C HIS A 86 -8.91 -4.53 -4.35
N ILE A 87 -8.65 -5.27 -3.27
CA ILE A 87 -8.12 -4.74 -2.02
C ILE A 87 -6.66 -5.19 -1.94
N LEU A 88 -5.74 -4.23 -1.86
CA LEU A 88 -4.31 -4.48 -1.79
C LEU A 88 -3.95 -4.70 -0.32
N GLN A 89 -3.60 -5.92 0.03
CA GLN A 89 -3.23 -6.28 1.40
C GLN A 89 -1.77 -6.69 1.45
N CYS A 90 -1.02 -6.09 2.38
CA CYS A 90 0.35 -6.48 2.64
C CYS A 90 0.47 -7.98 2.98
N PRO A 91 1.58 -8.64 2.61
CA PRO A 91 1.80 -10.06 2.90
C PRO A 91 1.70 -10.37 4.40
N LYS A 92 1.48 -11.63 4.75
CA LYS A 92 1.19 -12.07 6.15
C LYS A 92 2.23 -11.61 7.19
N GLY A 93 3.50 -11.46 6.83
CA GLY A 93 4.54 -10.94 7.73
C GLY A 93 4.32 -9.47 8.09
N ASP A 94 4.00 -8.66 7.09
CA ASP A 94 3.82 -7.21 7.21
C ASP A 94 2.34 -6.82 7.37
N GLY A 95 1.44 -7.79 7.32
CA GLY A 95 -0.01 -7.59 7.38
C GLY A 95 -0.56 -7.07 8.71
N LYS A 96 0.30 -6.76 9.70
CA LYS A 96 -0.09 -6.12 10.97
C LYS A 96 0.12 -4.60 10.93
N PHE A 97 0.92 -4.12 9.99
CA PHE A 97 1.35 -2.73 9.95
C PHE A 97 0.44 -1.89 9.06
N GLU A 98 0.14 -0.70 9.52
CA GLU A 98 -0.66 0.27 8.79
C GLU A 98 0.01 0.72 7.50
N VAL A 99 -0.78 0.93 6.44
CA VAL A 99 -0.30 1.53 5.18
C VAL A 99 -0.23 3.04 5.34
N LYS A 100 0.96 3.62 5.24
CA LYS A 100 1.23 5.05 5.46
C LYS A 100 1.45 5.83 4.17
N ALA A 101 1.90 5.17 3.10
CA ALA A 101 2.15 5.81 1.81
C ALA A 101 1.63 4.96 0.67
N VAL A 102 1.13 5.60 -0.37
CA VAL A 102 0.66 4.94 -1.59
C VAL A 102 1.15 5.70 -2.83
N CYS A 103 1.44 4.95 -3.90
CA CYS A 103 1.81 5.53 -5.18
C CYS A 103 1.34 4.61 -6.32
N ILE A 104 1.09 5.18 -7.48
CA ILE A 104 0.84 4.46 -8.73
C ILE A 104 1.99 4.72 -9.69
N SER A 105 2.47 3.67 -10.36
CA SER A 105 3.46 3.80 -11.42
C SER A 105 2.96 4.67 -12.56
N ALA A 106 3.86 5.37 -13.26
CA ALA A 106 3.48 6.21 -14.39
C ALA A 106 2.76 5.42 -15.51
N CYS A 107 3.09 4.13 -15.71
CA CYS A 107 2.38 3.28 -16.66
C CYS A 107 0.99 2.80 -16.17
N GLY A 108 0.62 3.07 -14.91
CA GLY A 108 -0.66 2.66 -14.33
C GLY A 108 -0.81 1.16 -14.06
N ASN A 109 0.24 0.34 -14.25
CA ASN A 109 0.17 -1.11 -14.07
C ASN A 109 0.43 -1.53 -12.63
N PHE A 110 1.23 -0.75 -11.88
CA PHE A 110 1.65 -1.09 -10.53
C PHE A 110 1.22 -0.05 -9.52
N GLY A 111 0.80 -0.55 -8.35
CA GLY A 111 0.63 0.23 -7.14
C GLY A 111 1.72 -0.10 -6.12
N TYR A 112 2.19 0.90 -5.40
CA TYR A 112 3.17 0.75 -4.34
C TYR A 112 2.54 1.17 -3.02
N LEU A 113 2.77 0.36 -1.99
CA LEU A 113 2.31 0.60 -0.64
C LEU A 113 3.50 0.66 0.30
N GLY A 114 3.64 1.73 1.05
CA GLY A 114 4.60 1.86 2.13
C GLY A 114 3.94 1.62 3.48
N ALA A 115 4.50 0.73 4.26
CA ALA A 115 3.99 0.33 5.55
C ALA A 115 4.72 1.03 6.71
N ALA A 116 4.10 1.04 7.89
CA ALA A 116 4.65 1.64 9.10
C ALA A 116 5.93 0.94 9.61
N ASN A 117 6.23 -0.28 9.14
CA ASN A 117 7.45 -1.02 9.46
C ASN A 117 8.61 -0.80 8.48
N GLY A 118 8.51 0.19 7.57
CA GLY A 118 9.55 0.45 6.58
C GLY A 118 9.50 -0.42 5.32
N ALA A 119 8.58 -1.38 5.24
CA ALA A 119 8.42 -2.20 4.06
C ALA A 119 7.72 -1.45 2.93
N VAL A 120 8.18 -1.66 1.70
CA VAL A 120 7.54 -1.13 0.49
C VAL A 120 7.14 -2.30 -0.40
N HIS A 121 5.84 -2.43 -0.66
CA HIS A 121 5.26 -3.53 -1.43
C HIS A 121 4.79 -3.07 -2.81
N ARG A 122 5.02 -3.90 -3.81
CA ARG A 122 4.55 -3.69 -5.19
C ARG A 122 3.40 -4.63 -5.51
N PHE A 123 2.33 -4.08 -6.06
CA PHE A 123 1.14 -4.80 -6.52
C PHE A 123 0.88 -4.55 -7.99
N ASN A 124 0.35 -5.54 -8.69
CA ASN A 124 -0.22 -5.34 -10.02
C ASN A 124 -1.67 -4.88 -9.85
N LEU A 125 -2.04 -3.74 -10.43
CA LEU A 125 -3.37 -3.14 -10.26
C LEU A 125 -4.46 -3.86 -11.06
N GLN A 126 -4.11 -4.48 -12.17
CA GLN A 126 -5.04 -5.26 -12.99
C GLN A 126 -5.55 -6.51 -12.24
N SER A 127 -4.65 -7.22 -11.57
CA SER A 127 -4.97 -8.49 -10.90
C SER A 127 -5.10 -8.40 -9.38
N GLY A 128 -4.70 -7.28 -8.76
CA GLY A 128 -4.65 -7.12 -7.31
C GLY A 128 -3.54 -7.93 -6.62
N LEU A 129 -2.68 -8.63 -7.39
CA LEU A 129 -1.70 -9.55 -6.83
C LEU A 129 -0.43 -8.83 -6.37
N HIS A 130 0.07 -9.23 -5.20
CA HIS A 130 1.38 -8.81 -4.70
C HIS A 130 2.49 -9.34 -5.63
N ARG A 131 3.42 -8.46 -6.03
CA ARG A 131 4.50 -8.76 -6.99
C ARG A 131 5.89 -8.67 -6.39
N GLY A 132 5.98 -8.53 -5.09
CA GLY A 132 7.24 -8.47 -4.35
C GLY A 132 7.36 -7.23 -3.50
N SER A 133 8.35 -7.23 -2.64
CA SER A 133 8.71 -6.11 -1.78
C SER A 133 10.01 -5.50 -2.28
N LEU A 134 10.18 -4.21 -2.07
CA LEU A 134 11.43 -3.50 -2.33
C LEU A 134 12.31 -3.62 -1.09
N GLU A 135 13.53 -4.04 -1.29
CA GLU A 135 14.49 -4.32 -0.24
C GLU A 135 15.79 -3.58 -0.54
N ARG A 136 16.53 -3.18 0.48
CA ARG A 136 17.89 -2.67 0.34
C ARG A 136 18.90 -3.73 0.74
N LEU A 137 20.07 -3.67 0.12
CA LEU A 137 21.20 -4.53 0.44
C LEU A 137 22.09 -3.80 1.44
N VAL A 138 22.38 -4.44 2.56
CA VAL A 138 23.28 -3.92 3.61
C VAL A 138 24.31 -4.97 3.98
N ASP A 139 25.46 -4.50 4.50
CA ASP A 139 26.46 -5.39 5.05
C ASP A 139 25.99 -6.05 6.33
N ALA A 140 26.52 -7.22 6.65
CA ALA A 140 26.11 -8.01 7.82
C ALA A 140 26.23 -7.23 9.15
N ASP A 141 27.27 -6.39 9.27
CA ASP A 141 27.51 -5.57 10.47
C ASP A 141 26.46 -4.45 10.62
N GLU A 142 26.02 -3.86 9.51
CA GLU A 142 24.99 -2.83 9.51
C GLU A 142 23.61 -3.43 9.85
N ALA A 143 23.29 -4.59 9.29
CA ALA A 143 22.09 -5.34 9.62
C ALA A 143 22.02 -5.74 11.11
N ALA A 144 23.15 -6.09 11.71
CA ALA A 144 23.24 -6.40 13.13
C ALA A 144 23.03 -5.17 14.02
N LYS A 145 23.56 -4.00 13.63
CA LYS A 145 23.36 -2.73 14.34
C LYS A 145 21.90 -2.30 14.31
N GLN A 146 21.24 -2.45 13.16
CA GLN A 146 19.83 -2.11 12.97
C GLN A 146 18.91 -2.98 13.81
N LYS A 147 19.20 -4.28 13.92
CA LYS A 147 18.45 -5.20 14.79
C LYS A 147 18.51 -4.77 16.26
N LYS A 148 19.64 -4.21 16.72
CA LYS A 148 19.77 -3.66 18.08
C LYS A 148 18.97 -2.37 18.29
N ARG A 149 18.84 -1.52 17.25
CA ARG A 149 18.08 -0.25 17.31
C ARG A 149 16.57 -0.47 17.36
N ASN A 150 16.05 -1.41 16.57
CA ASN A 150 14.61 -1.68 16.45
C ASN A 150 14.07 -2.57 17.58
N GLY A 151 14.86 -2.85 18.63
CA GLY A 151 14.48 -3.60 19.84
C GLY A 151 13.47 -4.70 19.53
N ASN A 152 13.78 -5.92 19.79
CA ASN A 152 12.96 -7.15 19.86
C ASN A 152 11.58 -7.24 19.13
N GLN A 153 11.22 -6.31 18.24
CA GLN A 153 10.13 -6.49 17.28
C GLN A 153 10.63 -7.46 16.22
N GLY A 154 10.47 -8.75 16.51
CA GLY A 154 10.89 -9.82 15.62
C GLY A 154 10.25 -9.66 14.26
N TYR A 155 11.04 -9.39 13.25
CA TYR A 155 10.64 -9.55 11.86
C TYR A 155 10.29 -11.04 11.65
N ASN A 156 9.01 -11.35 11.75
CA ASN A 156 8.50 -12.66 11.36
C ASN A 156 8.32 -12.66 9.85
N PHE A 157 9.31 -13.15 9.13
CA PHE A 157 9.17 -13.48 7.72
C PHE A 157 8.00 -14.45 7.49
N PRO A 158 7.20 -14.29 6.41
CA PRO A 158 6.16 -15.24 6.06
C PRO A 158 6.79 -16.60 5.75
N GLY A 159 6.59 -17.58 6.61
CA GLY A 159 7.10 -18.94 6.41
C GLY A 159 7.47 -19.71 7.68
N GLY A 160 7.10 -19.22 8.87
CA GLY A 160 7.32 -19.95 10.12
C GLY A 160 8.75 -19.87 10.65
N LYS A 161 8.92 -20.13 11.92
CA LYS A 161 10.09 -20.07 12.80
C LYS A 161 11.45 -20.43 12.16
N ARG A 162 11.91 -19.65 11.18
CA ARG A 162 13.29 -19.72 10.71
C ARG A 162 14.05 -18.53 11.28
N SER A 163 15.13 -18.84 11.99
CA SER A 163 16.02 -17.81 12.53
C SER A 163 16.56 -16.97 11.38
N PHE A 164 16.75 -15.67 11.60
CA PHE A 164 17.40 -14.73 10.67
C PHE A 164 18.64 -15.32 9.97
N TRP A 165 19.42 -16.14 10.68
CA TRP A 165 20.60 -16.84 10.16
C TRP A 165 20.26 -17.94 9.14
N ALA A 166 19.11 -18.60 9.27
CA ALA A 166 18.68 -19.62 8.32
C ALA A 166 18.22 -19.02 6.99
N LEU A 167 17.71 -17.78 7.00
CA LEU A 167 17.34 -17.04 5.81
C LEU A 167 18.55 -16.39 5.11
N ALA A 168 19.52 -15.90 5.86
CA ALA A 168 20.79 -15.41 5.30
C ALA A 168 21.53 -16.51 4.52
N ASN A 169 21.38 -17.78 4.95
CA ASN A 169 22.00 -18.92 4.28
C ASN A 169 21.15 -19.55 3.13
N GLN A 170 19.84 -19.21 3.01
CA GLN A 170 18.95 -19.74 1.97
C GLN A 170 18.49 -18.71 0.91
N ALA A 171 18.41 -17.44 1.27
CA ALA A 171 18.38 -16.39 0.27
C ALA A 171 19.79 -16.29 -0.29
N GLY A 172 20.03 -16.88 -1.48
CA GLY A 172 21.33 -16.91 -2.12
C GLY A 172 22.07 -15.61 -1.84
N GLY A 173 23.00 -15.65 -0.88
CA GLY A 173 23.83 -14.52 -0.57
C GLY A 173 24.44 -14.10 -1.89
N ASN A 174 24.25 -12.84 -2.29
CA ASN A 174 25.03 -12.30 -3.39
C ASN A 174 26.48 -12.56 -3.04
N GLU A 175 27.31 -12.81 -4.03
CA GLU A 175 28.74 -13.12 -3.90
C GLU A 175 29.53 -12.15 -2.98
N ASP A 176 28.90 -11.03 -2.58
CA ASP A 176 29.45 -9.96 -1.74
C ASP A 176 29.03 -10.01 -0.26
N GLY A 177 28.37 -11.06 0.25
CA GLY A 177 27.97 -11.19 1.67
C GLY A 177 26.93 -10.20 2.18
N LYS A 178 26.21 -9.51 1.30
CA LYS A 178 25.18 -8.53 1.65
C LYS A 178 23.85 -9.19 2.03
N ILE A 179 23.14 -8.60 2.98
CA ILE A 179 21.85 -9.05 3.50
C ILE A 179 20.74 -8.14 2.99
N ARG A 180 19.61 -8.72 2.60
CA ARG A 180 18.40 -7.98 2.21
C ARG A 180 17.58 -7.61 3.43
N ILE A 181 17.22 -6.34 3.54
CA ILE A 181 16.36 -5.81 4.62
C ILE A 181 15.25 -4.93 4.04
N SER A 182 14.33 -4.49 4.90
CA SER A 182 13.28 -3.53 4.51
C SER A 182 13.87 -2.28 3.85
N ALA A 183 13.07 -1.61 3.02
CA ALA A 183 13.50 -0.39 2.33
C ALA A 183 13.90 0.72 3.31
N HIS A 184 13.19 0.84 4.43
CA HIS A 184 13.43 1.81 5.50
C HIS A 184 13.47 1.15 6.87
N ASP A 185 14.06 1.83 7.84
CA ASP A 185 14.17 1.36 9.22
C ASP A 185 12.93 1.65 10.06
N GLY A 186 12.14 2.64 9.62
CA GLY A 186 10.91 3.08 10.25
C GLY A 186 9.79 3.28 9.25
N GLU A 187 8.80 4.07 9.64
CA GLU A 187 7.60 4.32 8.85
C GLU A 187 7.92 4.93 7.47
N VAL A 188 7.34 4.38 6.40
CA VAL A 188 7.42 4.97 5.05
C VAL A 188 6.43 6.12 4.95
N THR A 189 6.94 7.33 4.85
CA THR A 189 6.11 8.55 4.85
C THR A 189 5.68 8.99 3.46
N CYS A 190 6.51 8.71 2.44
CA CYS A 190 6.26 9.12 1.06
C CYS A 190 6.81 8.10 0.06
N ILE A 191 6.10 7.95 -1.06
CA ILE A 191 6.53 7.16 -2.22
C ILE A 191 6.18 7.94 -3.47
N GLN A 192 7.13 8.05 -4.40
CA GLN A 192 6.93 8.68 -5.71
C GLN A 192 7.57 7.85 -6.81
N ALA A 193 6.81 7.49 -7.84
CA ALA A 193 7.33 6.85 -9.02
C ALA A 193 7.79 7.90 -10.04
N GLU A 194 8.91 7.65 -10.69
CA GLU A 194 9.39 8.46 -11.81
C GLU A 194 8.49 8.27 -13.04
N CYS A 195 8.37 9.33 -13.86
CA CYS A 195 7.52 9.33 -15.06
C CYS A 195 7.90 8.27 -16.12
N ALA A 196 9.16 7.84 -16.16
CA ALA A 196 9.64 6.79 -17.06
C ALA A 196 9.56 5.37 -16.46
N ASN A 197 9.05 5.20 -15.25
CA ASN A 197 9.00 3.93 -14.49
C ASN A 197 10.34 3.22 -14.27
N ARG A 198 11.46 3.94 -14.35
CA ARG A 198 12.80 3.38 -14.14
C ARG A 198 13.18 3.36 -12.68
N SER A 199 12.69 4.33 -11.92
CA SER A 199 13.04 4.51 -10.50
C SER A 199 11.82 4.79 -9.64
N LEU A 200 11.96 4.50 -8.36
CA LEU A 200 11.02 4.81 -7.30
C LEU A 200 11.78 5.51 -6.18
N VAL A 201 11.30 6.68 -5.79
CA VAL A 201 11.84 7.43 -4.65
C VAL A 201 10.95 7.17 -3.46
N THR A 202 11.55 6.79 -2.34
CA THR A 202 10.85 6.53 -1.08
C THR A 202 11.53 7.29 0.05
N ALA A 203 10.73 7.81 0.97
CA ALA A 203 11.21 8.46 2.18
C ALA A 203 10.58 7.78 3.39
N GLY A 204 11.34 7.65 4.46
CA GLY A 204 10.91 7.09 5.74
C GLY A 204 11.56 7.81 6.91
N VAL A 205 11.08 7.54 8.11
CA VAL A 205 11.60 8.07 9.39
C VAL A 205 12.66 7.13 9.94
#